data_cea2c1e8b758bffa2273d02774a02ef0
#
_entry.id   cea2c1e8b758bffa2273d02774a02ef0
#
_cell.length_a   1.000
_cell.length_b   1.000
_cell.length_c   1.000
_cell.angle_alpha   90.00
_cell.angle_beta   90.00
_cell.angle_gamma   90.00
#
_symmetry.space_group_name_H-M   'P 1'
#
loop_
_entity.id
_entity.type
_entity.pdbx_description
1 polymer ?
#
loop_
_entity_poly.entity_id
_entity_poly.type
_entity_poly.pdbx_seq_one_letter_code
_entity_poly.pdbx_strand_id
1 'polypeptide(L)'
;MIHYLDNAATTPVRPEAVQAAVEAMTQGWGNPSSRYELGTKAAARMKEWRGNVAQALGCLPEELFFTSCGTEGDNWAIQSALEVNRRRGKHIITTAIEHAAVLEPCRE
;
A
#
# COMPACT_ATOMS: atom_id res chain seq x y z
N MET A 1 -3.26 -6.34 33.40
CA MET A 1 -3.86 -6.58 32.07
C MET A 1 -3.82 -5.24 31.32
N ILE A 2 -3.25 -5.16 30.12
CA ILE A 2 -3.21 -3.93 29.31
C ILE A 2 -4.45 -3.93 28.41
N HIS A 3 -5.25 -2.86 28.47
CA HIS A 3 -6.34 -2.62 27.54
C HIS A 3 -5.85 -1.63 26.48
N TYR A 4 -5.45 -2.15 25.31
CA TYR A 4 -4.95 -1.33 24.22
C TYR A 4 -6.11 -0.82 23.36
N LEU A 5 -6.29 0.50 23.32
CA LEU A 5 -7.39 1.17 22.62
C LEU A 5 -6.94 2.06 21.45
N ASP A 6 -5.64 2.15 21.18
CA ASP A 6 -5.07 3.00 20.15
C ASP A 6 -4.73 2.22 18.87
N ASN A 7 -5.69 1.49 18.35
CA ASN A 7 -5.50 0.69 17.13
C ASN A 7 -5.29 1.52 15.87
N ALA A 8 -5.54 2.84 15.92
CA ALA A 8 -5.23 3.75 14.84
C ALA A 8 -3.72 4.00 14.71
N ALA A 9 -2.98 3.97 15.81
CA ALA A 9 -1.53 4.14 15.80
C ALA A 9 -0.81 2.88 15.29
N THR A 10 -1.17 1.71 15.83
CA THR A 10 -0.63 0.41 15.42
C THR A 10 -1.48 -0.75 15.94
N THR A 11 -1.29 -1.92 15.37
CA THR A 11 -1.90 -3.17 15.86
C THR A 11 -0.88 -4.30 15.86
N PRO A 12 -1.04 -5.32 16.72
CA PRO A 12 -0.25 -6.54 16.62
C PRO A 12 -0.43 -7.19 15.23
N VAL A 13 0.66 -7.64 14.65
CA VAL A 13 0.59 -8.42 13.41
C VAL A 13 -0.04 -9.78 13.70
N ARG A 14 -0.99 -10.19 12.88
CA ARG A 14 -1.65 -11.49 13.03
C ARG A 14 -0.66 -12.64 12.84
N PRO A 15 -0.76 -13.72 13.61
CA PRO A 15 0.18 -14.85 13.51
C PRO A 15 0.30 -15.42 12.09
N GLU A 16 -0.82 -15.50 11.36
CA GLU A 16 -0.85 -16.00 9.99
C GLU A 16 -0.07 -15.10 9.02
N ALA A 17 -0.14 -13.78 9.23
CA ALA A 17 0.61 -12.80 8.44
C ALA A 17 2.12 -12.89 8.74
N VAL A 18 2.50 -13.08 10.01
CA VAL A 18 3.90 -13.31 10.40
C VAL A 18 4.43 -14.58 9.74
N GLN A 19 3.68 -15.67 9.79
CA GLN A 19 4.08 -16.94 9.17
C GLN A 19 4.25 -16.80 7.66
N ALA A 20 3.31 -16.15 6.97
CA ALA A 20 3.40 -15.90 5.53
C ALA A 20 4.62 -15.06 5.15
N ALA A 21 4.94 -14.03 5.96
CA ALA A 21 6.11 -13.20 5.75
C ALA A 21 7.42 -13.99 5.95
N VAL A 22 7.52 -14.83 7.00
CA VAL A 22 8.67 -15.70 7.24
C VAL A 22 8.84 -16.70 6.08
N GLU A 23 7.76 -17.32 5.62
CA GLU A 23 7.80 -18.24 4.48
C GLU A 23 8.28 -17.53 3.21
N ALA A 24 7.77 -16.33 2.93
CA ALA A 24 8.20 -15.54 1.77
C ALA A 24 9.70 -15.21 1.82
N MET A 25 10.22 -14.82 2.98
CA MET A 25 11.63 -14.48 3.17
C MET A 25 12.57 -15.69 3.12
N THR A 26 12.12 -16.87 3.59
CA THR A 26 13.01 -18.04 3.75
C THR A 26 12.89 -19.05 2.61
N GLN A 27 11.70 -19.24 2.05
CA GLN A 27 11.40 -20.25 1.03
C GLN A 27 10.95 -19.64 -0.31
N GLY A 28 10.31 -18.48 -0.27
CA GLY A 28 9.74 -17.82 -1.44
C GLY A 28 10.61 -16.70 -2.01
N TRP A 29 11.85 -16.56 -1.52
CA TRP A 29 12.77 -15.53 -1.98
C TRP A 29 13.13 -15.73 -3.45
N GLY A 30 13.37 -14.66 -4.16
CA GLY A 30 13.75 -14.65 -5.56
C GLY A 30 13.44 -13.30 -6.19
N ASN A 31 14.23 -12.92 -7.18
CA ASN A 31 13.94 -11.71 -7.94
C ASN A 31 12.87 -12.04 -9.00
N PRO A 32 11.66 -11.46 -8.93
CA PRO A 32 10.58 -11.75 -9.88
C PRO A 32 10.89 -11.34 -11.31
N SER A 33 11.92 -10.52 -11.54
CA SER A 33 12.38 -10.16 -12.88
C SER A 33 13.33 -11.17 -13.51
N SER A 34 13.80 -12.14 -12.73
CA SER A 34 14.71 -13.19 -13.23
C SER A 34 13.95 -14.25 -14.03
N ARG A 35 14.55 -14.69 -15.15
CA ARG A 35 13.91 -15.62 -16.09
C ARG A 35 14.06 -17.11 -15.72
N TYR A 36 14.87 -17.43 -14.72
CA TYR A 36 15.03 -18.79 -14.21
C TYR A 36 13.94 -19.13 -13.20
N GLU A 37 13.82 -20.40 -12.87
CA GLU A 37 12.73 -20.99 -12.09
C GLU A 37 12.41 -20.24 -10.78
N LEU A 38 13.43 -19.86 -10.01
CA LEU A 38 13.23 -19.15 -8.75
C LEU A 38 12.54 -17.79 -8.97
N GLY A 39 12.94 -17.04 -10.01
CA GLY A 39 12.33 -15.77 -10.34
C GLY A 39 10.89 -15.90 -10.86
N THR A 40 10.64 -16.89 -11.73
CA THR A 40 9.28 -17.12 -12.25
C THR A 40 8.31 -17.58 -11.16
N LYS A 41 8.76 -18.37 -10.19
CA LYS A 41 7.98 -18.73 -9.00
C LYS A 41 7.67 -17.51 -8.13
N ALA A 42 8.66 -16.65 -7.89
CA ALA A 42 8.46 -15.40 -7.14
C ALA A 42 7.43 -14.49 -7.83
N ALA A 43 7.55 -14.32 -9.15
CA ALA A 43 6.61 -13.53 -9.94
C ALA A 43 5.17 -14.08 -9.86
N ALA A 44 5.00 -15.40 -9.96
CA ALA A 44 3.69 -16.04 -9.84
C ALA A 44 3.06 -15.80 -8.46
N ARG A 45 3.84 -15.94 -7.36
CA ARG A 45 3.36 -15.66 -5.99
C ARG A 45 2.99 -14.19 -5.80
N MET A 46 3.79 -13.26 -6.30
CA MET A 46 3.46 -11.83 -6.24
C MET A 46 2.16 -11.51 -6.96
N LYS A 47 1.92 -12.14 -8.13
CA LYS A 47 0.67 -11.97 -8.87
C LYS A 47 -0.52 -12.49 -8.08
N GLU A 48 -0.40 -13.64 -7.46
CA GLU A 48 -1.42 -14.24 -6.60
C GLU A 48 -1.74 -13.33 -5.41
N TRP A 49 -0.72 -12.88 -4.66
CA TRP A 49 -0.91 -12.01 -3.51
C TRP A 49 -1.55 -10.67 -3.88
N ARG A 50 -1.13 -10.07 -4.99
CA ARG A 50 -1.77 -8.87 -5.54
C ARG A 50 -3.26 -9.12 -5.84
N GLY A 51 -3.59 -10.25 -6.44
CA GLY A 51 -4.97 -10.66 -6.72
C GLY A 51 -5.81 -10.79 -5.43
N ASN A 52 -5.25 -11.42 -4.40
CA ASN A 52 -5.92 -11.60 -3.11
C ASN A 52 -6.22 -10.25 -2.43
N VAL A 53 -5.26 -9.33 -2.44
CA VAL A 53 -5.46 -7.97 -1.88
C VAL A 53 -6.48 -7.19 -2.70
N ALA A 54 -6.37 -7.21 -4.02
CA ALA A 54 -7.32 -6.54 -4.91
C ALA A 54 -8.75 -7.06 -4.72
N GLN A 55 -8.92 -8.38 -4.60
CA GLN A 55 -10.22 -9.00 -4.30
C GLN A 55 -10.78 -8.52 -2.95
N ALA A 56 -9.95 -8.45 -1.92
CA ALA A 56 -10.36 -7.97 -0.60
C ALA A 56 -10.79 -6.50 -0.61
N LEU A 57 -10.19 -5.68 -1.47
CA LEU A 57 -10.50 -4.26 -1.64
C LEU A 57 -11.63 -4.01 -2.66
N GLY A 58 -12.04 -5.02 -3.42
CA GLY A 58 -13.08 -4.88 -4.46
C GLY A 58 -12.60 -4.12 -5.71
N CYS A 59 -11.31 -4.18 -6.02
CA CYS A 59 -10.71 -3.54 -7.21
C CYS A 59 -10.01 -4.57 -8.12
N LEU A 60 -9.59 -4.12 -9.30
CA LEU A 60 -8.77 -4.94 -10.19
C LEU A 60 -7.30 -4.98 -9.72
N PRO A 61 -6.55 -6.07 -9.97
CA PRO A 61 -5.14 -6.16 -9.61
C PRO A 61 -4.27 -5.04 -10.22
N GLU A 62 -4.65 -4.52 -11.38
CA GLU A 62 -3.98 -3.44 -12.10
C GLU A 62 -4.23 -2.06 -11.45
N GLU A 63 -5.28 -1.93 -10.65
CA GLU A 63 -5.62 -0.71 -9.91
C GLU A 63 -4.92 -0.64 -8.55
N LEU A 64 -4.25 -1.73 -8.13
CA LEU A 64 -3.57 -1.82 -6.84
C LEU A 64 -2.10 -1.44 -6.96
N PHE A 65 -1.70 -0.41 -6.21
CA PHE A 65 -0.32 0.05 -6.11
C PHE A 65 0.17 -0.09 -4.67
N PHE A 66 1.33 -0.71 -4.49
CA PHE A 66 1.99 -0.80 -3.19
C PHE A 66 2.92 0.39 -3.02
N THR A 67 2.84 1.03 -1.87
CA THR A 67 3.69 2.15 -1.46
C THR A 67 4.50 1.77 -0.22
N SER A 68 5.56 2.51 0.07
CA SER A 68 6.41 2.24 1.23
C SER A 68 5.71 2.55 2.57
N CYS A 69 4.77 3.48 2.55
CA CYS A 69 4.01 3.90 3.74
C CYS A 69 2.77 4.72 3.35
N GLY A 70 1.92 5.03 4.34
CA GLY A 70 0.75 5.88 4.15
C GLY A 70 1.11 7.26 3.62
N THR A 71 2.21 7.87 4.09
CA THR A 71 2.65 9.20 3.63
C THR A 71 2.90 9.23 2.12
N GLU A 72 3.57 8.22 1.58
CA GLU A 72 3.77 8.12 0.13
C GLU A 72 2.44 7.95 -0.60
N GLY A 73 1.56 7.09 -0.08
CA GLY A 73 0.23 6.86 -0.67
C GLY A 73 -0.62 8.12 -0.73
N ASP A 74 -0.69 8.87 0.38
CA ASP A 74 -1.45 10.10 0.49
C ASP A 74 -0.92 11.18 -0.46
N ASN A 75 0.39 11.39 -0.49
CA ASN A 75 1.04 12.34 -1.39
C ASN A 75 0.78 11.98 -2.85
N TRP A 76 0.97 10.71 -3.21
CA TRP A 76 0.74 10.27 -4.58
C TRP A 76 -0.72 10.44 -5.00
N ALA A 77 -1.67 10.12 -4.14
CA ALA A 77 -3.10 10.29 -4.42
C ALA A 77 -3.47 11.78 -4.64
N ILE A 78 -2.99 12.67 -3.76
CA ILE A 78 -3.25 14.12 -3.86
C ILE A 78 -2.65 14.69 -5.14
N GLN A 79 -1.37 14.44 -5.40
CA GLN A 79 -0.68 14.95 -6.58
C GLN A 79 -1.29 14.41 -7.88
N SER A 80 -1.65 13.12 -7.92
CA SER A 80 -2.31 12.50 -9.06
C SER A 80 -3.69 13.13 -9.33
N ALA A 81 -4.46 13.36 -8.27
CA ALA A 81 -5.76 14.01 -8.39
C ALA A 81 -5.65 15.43 -8.93
N LEU A 82 -4.66 16.20 -8.48
CA LEU A 82 -4.37 17.54 -8.97
C LEU A 82 -3.96 17.53 -10.46
N GLU A 83 -3.06 16.64 -10.84
CA GLU A 83 -2.59 16.56 -12.22
C GLU A 83 -3.71 16.16 -13.19
N VAL A 84 -4.50 15.16 -12.84
CA VAL A 84 -5.64 14.71 -13.67
C VAL A 84 -6.69 15.82 -13.82
N ASN A 85 -6.92 16.60 -12.76
CA ASN A 85 -7.93 17.65 -12.74
C ASN A 85 -7.38 19.05 -13.04
N ARG A 86 -6.11 19.22 -13.42
CA ARG A 86 -5.44 20.51 -13.61
C ARG A 86 -6.19 21.53 -14.49
N ARG A 87 -7.04 21.02 -15.42
CA ARG A 87 -7.89 21.86 -16.30
C ARG A 87 -9.19 22.30 -15.64
N ARG A 88 -9.60 21.69 -14.52
CA ARG A 88 -10.83 22.02 -13.79
C ARG A 88 -10.62 23.02 -12.67
N GLY A 89 -9.40 23.21 -12.23
CA GLY A 89 -9.01 24.13 -11.18
C GLY A 89 -7.89 23.57 -10.29
N LYS A 90 -7.47 24.38 -9.31
CA LYS A 90 -6.43 24.04 -8.35
C LYS A 90 -6.93 24.11 -6.89
N HIS A 91 -8.25 24.15 -6.72
CA HIS A 91 -8.82 24.28 -5.38
C HIS A 91 -8.91 22.92 -4.71
N ILE A 92 -8.32 22.79 -3.52
CA ILE A 92 -8.38 21.60 -2.66
C ILE A 92 -9.15 21.97 -1.40
N ILE A 93 -10.03 21.11 -0.96
CA ILE A 93 -10.72 21.22 0.32
C ILE A 93 -10.20 20.10 1.22
N THR A 94 -9.68 20.46 2.38
CA THR A 94 -9.20 19.54 3.41
C THR A 94 -9.62 20.01 4.80
N THR A 95 -9.51 19.17 5.82
CA THR A 95 -9.76 19.56 7.20
C THR A 95 -8.49 20.10 7.86
N ALA A 96 -8.64 20.85 8.94
CA ALA A 96 -7.49 21.39 9.70
C ALA A 96 -6.84 20.36 10.64
N ILE A 97 -7.47 19.18 10.79
CA ILE A 97 -7.06 18.14 11.75
C ILE A 97 -6.46 16.91 11.05
N GLU A 98 -6.16 17.01 9.77
CA GLU A 98 -5.53 15.93 9.00
C GLU A 98 -4.10 15.63 9.47
N HIS A 99 -3.65 14.43 9.16
CA HIS A 99 -2.24 14.07 9.33
C HIS A 99 -1.35 14.94 8.43
N ALA A 100 -0.11 15.20 8.84
CA ALA A 100 0.87 15.98 8.08
C ALA A 100 1.05 15.49 6.64
N ALA A 101 0.95 14.17 6.40
CA ALA A 101 1.02 13.57 5.07
C ALA A 101 -0.05 14.08 4.08
N VAL A 102 -1.16 14.61 4.60
CA VAL A 102 -2.24 15.24 3.81
C VAL A 102 -2.09 16.76 3.80
N LEU A 103 -1.81 17.36 4.97
CA LEU A 103 -1.75 18.83 5.09
C LEU A 103 -0.60 19.46 4.30
N GLU A 104 0.59 18.87 4.37
CA GLU A 104 1.76 19.45 3.71
C GLU A 104 1.64 19.48 2.19
N PRO A 105 1.25 18.38 1.51
CA PRO A 105 1.02 18.41 0.05
C PRO A 105 -0.10 19.35 -0.40
N CYS A 106 -1.07 19.66 0.49
CA CYS A 106 -2.14 20.60 0.17
C CYS A 106 -1.73 22.07 0.30
N ARG A 107 -0.57 22.36 0.90
CA ARG A 107 -0.03 23.73 1.06
C ARG A 107 0.90 24.16 -0.07
N GLU A 108 1.46 23.21 -0.80
CA GLU A 108 2.33 23.44 -1.97
C GLU A 108 1.50 23.77 -3.24
#